data_571f74b45104113ce1b03b153ac65d86
#
_entry.id   571f74b45104113ce1b03b153ac65d86
#
_cell.length_a   1.000
_cell.length_b   1.000
_cell.length_c   1.000
_cell.angle_alpha   90.00
_cell.angle_beta   90.00
_cell.angle_gamma   90.00
#
_symmetry.space_group_name_H-M   'P 1'
#
loop_
_entity.id
_entity.type
_entity.pdbx_description
1 polymer ?
#
loop_
_entity_poly.entity_id
_entity_poly.type
_entity_poly.pdbx_seq_one_letter_code
_entity_poly.pdbx_strand_id
1 'polypeptide(L)'
;NTLTSVQKDNYVFETNNIRIRKLTPRECFRLMGFSDSAFDAAEEVVSNTQLYKQAGNSIVVDVLYYIFIELYKAMPFLFDDLKLSSFFSGIGAFECALDRLYKSINKIAWKIKA
;
A
#
# COMPACT_ATOMS: atom_id res chain seq x y z
N ASN A 1 4.69 5.61 -13.78
CA ASN A 1 4.07 4.38 -14.25
C ASN A 1 3.42 3.64 -13.10
N THR A 2 2.16 3.31 -13.25
CA THR A 2 1.42 2.52 -12.27
C THR A 2 1.55 1.04 -12.58
N LEU A 3 1.51 0.21 -11.52
CA LEU A 3 1.40 -1.23 -11.69
C LEU A 3 0.00 -1.56 -12.22
N THR A 4 -0.07 -2.53 -13.12
CA THR A 4 -1.35 -3.02 -13.64
C THR A 4 -1.80 -4.26 -12.87
N SER A 5 -3.11 -4.53 -12.92
CA SER A 5 -3.66 -5.78 -12.38
C SER A 5 -3.42 -6.97 -13.30
N VAL A 6 -2.97 -6.71 -14.54
CA VAL A 6 -2.65 -7.74 -15.52
C VAL A 6 -1.19 -8.15 -15.39
N GLN A 7 -0.99 -9.38 -14.97
CA GLN A 7 0.33 -9.93 -14.62
C GLN A 7 1.39 -9.78 -15.72
N LYS A 8 0.99 -9.90 -16.97
CA LYS A 8 1.91 -9.87 -18.12
C LYS A 8 2.54 -8.51 -18.40
N ASP A 9 2.00 -7.43 -17.82
CA ASP A 9 2.41 -6.07 -18.15
C ASP A 9 3.46 -5.49 -17.18
N ASN A 10 3.88 -6.26 -16.18
CA ASN A 10 4.79 -5.82 -15.14
C ASN A 10 6.15 -6.52 -15.26
N TYR A 11 7.12 -5.85 -15.88
CA TYR A 11 8.46 -6.39 -16.13
C TYR A 11 9.57 -5.50 -15.58
N VAL A 12 10.72 -6.12 -15.28
CA VAL A 12 11.95 -5.44 -14.88
C VAL A 12 13.02 -5.75 -15.92
N PHE A 13 13.75 -4.72 -16.35
CA PHE A 13 14.95 -4.89 -17.18
C PHE A 13 16.18 -4.91 -16.29
N GLU A 14 16.87 -6.03 -16.28
CA GLU A 14 18.12 -6.20 -15.50
C GLU A 14 19.33 -5.89 -16.36
N THR A 15 19.99 -4.76 -16.08
CA THR A 15 21.12 -4.28 -16.89
C THR A 15 22.36 -5.14 -16.75
N ASN A 16 22.63 -5.71 -15.57
CA ASN A 16 23.83 -6.51 -15.32
C ASN A 16 23.88 -7.79 -16.16
N ASN A 17 22.72 -8.40 -16.40
CA ASN A 17 22.61 -9.65 -17.17
C ASN A 17 21.90 -9.47 -18.51
N ILE A 18 21.58 -8.23 -18.87
CA ILE A 18 20.82 -7.89 -20.08
C ILE A 18 19.60 -8.79 -20.19
N ARG A 19 18.78 -8.79 -19.15
CA ARG A 19 17.65 -9.69 -19.01
C ARG A 19 16.39 -8.93 -18.63
N ILE A 20 15.26 -9.31 -19.24
CA ILE A 20 13.95 -8.84 -18.85
C ILE A 20 13.27 -9.96 -18.07
N ARG A 21 12.78 -9.68 -16.88
CA ARG A 21 12.03 -10.62 -16.08
C ARG A 21 10.75 -10.00 -15.54
N LYS A 22 9.79 -10.85 -15.20
CA LYS A 22 8.56 -10.43 -14.56
C LYS A 22 8.83 -10.00 -13.12
N LEU A 23 8.11 -8.97 -12.64
CA LEU A 23 8.12 -8.62 -11.23
C LEU A 23 7.51 -9.76 -10.41
N THR A 24 8.13 -10.06 -9.27
CA THR A 24 7.54 -10.98 -8.30
C THR A 24 6.39 -10.28 -7.56
N PRO A 25 5.42 -11.02 -6.98
CA PRO A 25 4.36 -10.39 -6.19
C PRO A 25 4.89 -9.55 -5.03
N ARG A 26 5.95 -10.00 -4.37
CA ARG A 26 6.60 -9.25 -3.28
C ARG A 26 7.14 -7.91 -3.76
N GLU A 27 7.79 -7.89 -4.93
CA GLU A 27 8.29 -6.66 -5.52
C GLU A 27 7.15 -5.69 -5.85
N CYS A 28 6.03 -6.19 -6.37
CA CYS A 28 4.84 -5.39 -6.64
C CYS A 28 4.30 -4.75 -5.35
N PHE A 29 4.22 -5.50 -4.26
CA PHE A 29 3.78 -4.96 -2.97
C PHE A 29 4.74 -3.89 -2.45
N ARG A 30 6.04 -4.09 -2.57
CA ARG A 30 7.04 -3.09 -2.18
C ARG A 30 6.91 -1.80 -2.98
N LEU A 31 6.71 -1.89 -4.29
CA LEU A 31 6.51 -0.72 -5.15
C LEU A 31 5.24 0.05 -4.80
N MET A 32 4.21 -0.65 -4.31
CA MET A 32 2.98 -0.02 -3.85
C MET A 32 3.07 0.51 -2.41
N GLY A 33 4.21 0.34 -1.75
CA GLY A 33 4.47 0.90 -0.42
C GLY A 33 4.07 0.01 0.75
N PHE A 34 3.75 -1.25 0.51
CA PHE A 34 3.42 -2.20 1.60
C PHE A 34 4.68 -2.82 2.17
N SER A 35 4.63 -3.14 3.47
CA SER A 35 5.72 -3.82 4.16
C SER A 35 5.80 -5.30 3.78
N ASP A 36 6.97 -5.91 3.99
CA ASP A 36 7.13 -7.34 3.78
C ASP A 36 6.24 -8.16 4.69
N SER A 37 6.00 -7.71 5.92
CA SER A 37 5.09 -8.40 6.84
C SER A 37 3.64 -8.42 6.31
N ALA A 38 3.21 -7.33 5.68
CA ALA A 38 1.88 -7.29 5.04
C ALA A 38 1.81 -8.27 3.86
N PHE A 39 2.88 -8.36 3.07
CA PHE A 39 2.97 -9.33 1.99
C PHE A 39 2.93 -10.76 2.51
N ASP A 40 3.73 -11.07 3.52
CA ASP A 40 3.80 -12.42 4.09
C ASP A 40 2.43 -12.88 4.60
N ALA A 41 1.69 -12.00 5.27
CA ALA A 41 0.34 -12.30 5.73
C ALA A 41 -0.63 -12.58 4.58
N ALA A 42 -0.51 -11.83 3.47
CA ALA A 42 -1.35 -12.05 2.30
C ALA A 42 -0.97 -13.35 1.56
N GLU A 43 0.33 -13.63 1.46
CA GLU A 43 0.85 -14.81 0.75
C GLU A 43 0.34 -16.12 1.36
N GLU A 44 0.14 -16.15 2.67
CA GLU A 44 -0.35 -17.33 3.38
C GLU A 44 -1.77 -17.73 2.98
N VAL A 45 -2.58 -16.79 2.50
CA VAL A 45 -4.02 -17.02 2.30
C VAL A 45 -4.49 -16.93 0.86
N VAL A 46 -3.68 -16.41 -0.06
CA VAL A 46 -4.09 -16.21 -1.45
C VAL A 46 -3.01 -16.66 -2.44
N SER A 47 -3.41 -16.97 -3.67
CA SER A 47 -2.50 -17.38 -4.75
C SER A 47 -1.71 -16.20 -5.31
N ASN A 48 -0.61 -16.50 -6.03
CA ASN A 48 0.20 -15.49 -6.70
C ASN A 48 -0.62 -14.61 -7.65
N THR A 49 -1.55 -15.17 -8.38
CA THR A 49 -2.45 -14.41 -9.27
C THR A 49 -3.26 -13.38 -8.48
N GLN A 50 -3.77 -13.76 -7.33
CA GLN A 50 -4.53 -12.85 -6.47
C GLN A 50 -3.63 -11.78 -5.86
N LEU A 51 -2.38 -12.12 -5.50
CA LEU A 51 -1.41 -11.13 -5.01
C LEU A 51 -1.12 -10.06 -6.06
N TYR A 52 -0.93 -10.42 -7.32
CA TYR A 52 -0.75 -9.45 -8.40
C TYR A 52 -1.98 -8.55 -8.57
N LYS A 53 -3.17 -9.13 -8.50
CA LYS A 53 -4.42 -8.34 -8.59
C LYS A 53 -4.56 -7.38 -7.43
N GLN A 54 -4.26 -7.81 -6.22
CA GLN A 54 -4.32 -6.95 -5.04
C GLN A 54 -3.37 -5.76 -5.17
N ALA A 55 -2.14 -6.00 -5.59
CA ALA A 55 -1.18 -4.93 -5.81
C ALA A 55 -1.64 -3.96 -6.90
N GLY A 56 -2.10 -4.47 -8.04
CA GLY A 56 -2.53 -3.65 -9.16
C GLY A 56 -3.79 -2.84 -8.91
N ASN A 57 -4.69 -3.36 -8.08
CA ASN A 57 -5.96 -2.70 -7.75
C ASN A 57 -5.84 -1.75 -6.56
N SER A 58 -4.71 -1.75 -5.86
CA SER A 58 -4.50 -0.90 -4.69
C SER A 58 -4.10 0.52 -5.09
N ILE A 59 -4.23 1.44 -4.14
CA ILE A 59 -3.65 2.78 -4.23
C ILE A 59 -2.25 2.72 -3.62
N VAL A 60 -1.29 3.45 -4.19
CA VAL A 60 0.07 3.53 -3.66
C VAL A 60 0.04 4.16 -2.27
N VAL A 61 0.53 3.43 -1.26
CA VAL A 61 0.51 3.86 0.15
C VAL A 61 1.28 5.15 0.35
N ASP A 62 2.43 5.32 -0.32
CA ASP A 62 3.25 6.53 -0.20
C ASP A 62 2.49 7.78 -0.66
N VAL A 63 1.71 7.70 -1.73
CA VAL A 63 0.90 8.81 -2.22
C VAL A 63 -0.14 9.21 -1.17
N LEU A 64 -0.85 8.24 -0.63
CA LEU A 64 -1.83 8.49 0.44
C LEU A 64 -1.19 9.08 1.69
N TYR A 65 -0.01 8.58 2.07
CA TYR A 65 0.73 9.09 3.22
C TYR A 65 1.06 10.58 3.04
N TYR A 66 1.56 10.99 1.89
CA TYR A 66 1.88 12.39 1.63
C TYR A 66 0.64 13.28 1.54
N ILE A 67 -0.46 12.78 0.99
CA ILE A 67 -1.75 13.48 1.00
C ILE A 67 -2.20 13.72 2.45
N PHE A 68 -2.12 12.71 3.30
CA PHE A 68 -2.50 12.83 4.71
C PHE A 68 -1.58 13.78 5.48
N ILE A 69 -0.28 13.82 5.17
CA ILE A 69 0.65 14.79 5.77
C ILE A 69 0.21 16.22 5.44
N GLU A 70 -0.10 16.50 4.18
CA GLU A 70 -0.55 17.83 3.77
C GLU A 70 -1.89 18.20 4.41
N LEU A 71 -2.82 17.24 4.51
CA LEU A 71 -4.08 17.44 5.19
C LEU A 71 -3.87 17.72 6.70
N TYR A 72 -2.95 17.01 7.33
CA TYR A 72 -2.59 17.24 8.73
C TYR A 72 -2.03 18.64 8.96
N LYS A 73 -1.15 19.11 8.05
CA LYS A 73 -0.60 20.46 8.13
C LYS A 73 -1.68 21.54 7.98
N ALA A 74 -2.67 21.30 7.12
CA ALA A 74 -3.76 22.24 6.89
C ALA A 74 -4.80 22.22 8.03
N MET A 75 -5.16 21.06 8.51
CA MET A 75 -6.20 20.87 9.51
C MET A 75 -5.80 19.81 10.56
N PRO A 76 -4.86 20.13 11.46
CA PRO A 76 -4.37 19.13 12.41
C PRO A 76 -5.43 18.64 13.40
N PHE A 77 -6.45 19.43 13.66
CA PHE A 77 -7.54 19.06 14.58
C PHE A 77 -8.37 17.87 14.10
N LEU A 78 -8.43 17.61 12.79
CA LEU A 78 -9.15 16.45 12.24
C LEU A 78 -8.58 15.11 12.71
N PHE A 79 -7.29 15.10 13.04
CA PHE A 79 -6.58 13.88 13.39
C PHE A 79 -6.54 13.59 14.89
N ASP A 80 -7.12 14.46 15.73
CA ASP A 80 -7.16 14.25 17.18
C ASP A 80 -8.12 13.12 17.58
N ASP A 81 -9.22 12.97 16.88
CA ASP A 81 -10.17 11.86 17.07
C ASP A 81 -10.67 11.38 15.70
N LEU A 82 -9.75 10.92 14.87
CA LEU A 82 -10.08 10.47 13.53
C LEU A 82 -10.72 9.09 13.55
N LYS A 83 -11.82 8.96 12.84
CA LYS A 83 -12.50 7.68 12.61
C LYS A 83 -12.52 7.40 11.12
N LEU A 84 -12.04 6.22 10.75
CA LEU A 84 -12.01 5.79 9.36
C LEU A 84 -13.07 4.72 9.13
N SER A 85 -13.91 4.93 8.11
CA SER A 85 -14.78 3.88 7.59
C SER A 85 -14.26 3.45 6.23
N SER A 86 -13.97 2.17 6.09
CA SER A 86 -13.40 1.64 4.86
C SER A 86 -14.23 0.45 4.39
N PHE A 87 -14.72 0.53 3.16
CA PHE A 87 -15.53 -0.52 2.54
C PHE A 87 -14.80 -1.02 1.30
N PHE A 88 -14.71 -2.34 1.15
CA PHE A 88 -14.02 -2.98 0.01
C PHE A 88 -12.57 -2.51 -0.13
N SER A 89 -11.87 -2.37 1.00
CA SER A 89 -10.52 -1.79 1.04
C SER A 89 -9.43 -2.66 0.42
N GLY A 90 -9.74 -3.92 0.12
CA GLY A 90 -8.75 -4.86 -0.38
C GLY A 90 -7.64 -5.10 0.64
N ILE A 91 -6.41 -4.67 0.34
CA ILE A 91 -5.25 -4.87 1.22
C ILE A 91 -5.01 -3.70 2.20
N GLY A 92 -5.95 -2.78 2.30
CA GLY A 92 -5.93 -1.76 3.35
C GLY A 92 -4.90 -0.64 3.16
N ALA A 93 -4.82 -0.06 1.96
CA ALA A 93 -3.87 1.02 1.68
C ALA A 93 -4.10 2.26 2.54
N PHE A 94 -5.35 2.64 2.76
CA PHE A 94 -5.70 3.79 3.60
C PHE A 94 -5.28 3.58 5.05
N GLU A 95 -5.54 2.40 5.58
CA GLU A 95 -5.16 2.03 6.95
C GLU A 95 -3.65 2.04 7.13
N CYS A 96 -2.91 1.51 6.17
CA CYS A 96 -1.44 1.54 6.19
C CYS A 96 -0.89 2.97 6.16
N ALA A 97 -1.46 3.83 5.32
CA ALA A 97 -1.04 5.23 5.21
C ALA A 97 -1.32 6.01 6.49
N LEU A 98 -2.49 5.82 7.10
CA LEU A 98 -2.85 6.46 8.37
C LEU A 98 -1.98 5.97 9.53
N ASP A 99 -1.72 4.67 9.62
CA ASP A 99 -0.84 4.11 10.64
C ASP A 99 0.56 4.72 10.55
N ARG A 100 1.10 4.83 9.34
CA ARG A 100 2.38 5.46 9.08
C ARG A 100 2.40 6.93 9.46
N LEU A 101 1.32 7.68 9.19
CA LEU A 101 1.18 9.07 9.59
C LEU A 101 1.19 9.22 11.11
N TYR A 102 0.38 8.43 11.82
CA TYR A 102 0.30 8.50 13.28
C TYR A 102 1.60 8.11 13.97
N LYS A 103 2.34 7.17 13.42
CA LYS A 103 3.69 6.84 13.91
C LYS A 103 4.64 8.02 13.75
N SER A 104 4.57 8.72 12.62
CA SER A 104 5.47 9.86 12.36
C SER A 104 5.19 11.08 13.25
N ILE A 105 3.95 11.27 13.69
CA ILE A 105 3.54 12.37 14.56
C ILE A 105 3.39 11.96 16.03
N ASN A 106 3.82 10.75 16.40
CA ASN A 106 3.77 10.18 17.75
C ASN A 106 2.37 10.14 18.37
N LYS A 107 1.35 9.99 17.58
CA LYS A 107 -0.02 9.75 18.06
C LYS A 107 -0.30 8.25 18.18
N ILE A 108 -1.06 7.88 19.20
CA ILE A 108 -1.15 6.48 19.61
C ILE A 108 -2.28 5.73 18.95
N ALA A 109 -3.37 6.37 18.58
CA ALA A 109 -4.56 5.64 18.17
C ALA A 109 -5.36 6.35 17.09
N TRP A 110 -5.79 5.58 16.13
CA TRP A 110 -6.86 5.92 15.22
C TRP A 110 -7.87 4.77 15.25
N LYS A 111 -9.15 5.07 14.97
CA LYS A 111 -10.22 4.08 15.04
C LYS A 111 -10.78 3.80 13.67
N ILE A 112 -10.94 2.52 13.35
CA ILE A 112 -11.60 2.06 12.12
C ILE A 112 -13.04 1.74 12.46
N LYS A 113 -13.97 2.31 11.67
CA LYS A 113 -15.39 1.93 11.70
C LYS A 113 -15.69 1.04 10.51
N ALA A 114 -16.17 -0.13 10.78
CA ALA A 114 -16.67 -1.02 9.75
C ALA A 114 -18.05 -0.58 9.27
#